data_89735a76c9325cb79fde21b843707b10
#
_entry.id   89735a76c9325cb79fde21b843707b10
#
_cell.length_a   1.000
_cell.length_b   1.000
_cell.length_c   1.000
_cell.angle_alpha   90.00
_cell.angle_beta   90.00
_cell.angle_gamma   90.00
#
_symmetry.space_group_name_H-M   'P 1'
#
loop_
_entity.id
_entity.type
_entity.pdbx_description
1 polymer ?
#
loop_
_entity_poly.entity_id
_entity_poly.type
_entity_poly.pdbx_seq_one_letter_code
_entity_poly.pdbx_strand_id
1 'polypeptide(L)'
;MTQLHDIGAKRVLVVGPLPQWLPSLPMVIARQKFDSPKPMLREGLAAEPLASDMQLRHRNWAADGITYLSPFEALCQPDQGCLARMPLPGPYNLTAVDYGHLSPDGSRWLAQTLFRPKINALFPSLPR
;
A
#
# COMPACT_ATOMS: atom_id res chain seq x y z
N MET A 1 -1.39 17.23 -15.28
CA MET A 1 -2.76 16.67 -15.10
C MET A 1 -3.75 17.15 -16.15
N THR A 2 -3.69 18.38 -16.56
CA THR A 2 -4.46 18.93 -17.70
C THR A 2 -4.34 18.03 -18.95
N GLN A 3 -3.14 17.54 -19.25
CA GLN A 3 -2.87 16.71 -20.42
C GLN A 3 -3.66 15.39 -20.47
N LEU A 4 -3.97 14.77 -19.32
CA LEU A 4 -4.77 13.53 -19.29
C LEU A 4 -6.23 13.80 -19.65
N HIS A 5 -6.78 14.91 -19.21
CA HIS A 5 -8.14 15.32 -19.58
C HIS A 5 -8.21 15.72 -21.05
N ASP A 6 -7.17 16.36 -21.57
CA ASP A 6 -7.09 16.78 -22.98
C ASP A 6 -7.11 15.57 -23.95
N ILE A 7 -6.57 14.43 -23.52
CA ILE A 7 -6.64 13.17 -24.31
C ILE A 7 -7.89 12.33 -24.01
N GLY A 8 -8.85 12.86 -23.26
CA GLY A 8 -10.15 12.22 -23.03
C GLY A 8 -10.26 11.32 -21.81
N ALA A 9 -9.27 11.36 -20.90
CA ALA A 9 -9.38 10.63 -19.66
C ALA A 9 -10.46 11.23 -18.76
N LYS A 10 -11.53 10.50 -18.52
CA LYS A 10 -12.68 10.95 -17.73
C LYS A 10 -12.48 10.78 -16.23
N ARG A 11 -11.67 9.81 -15.84
CA ARG A 11 -11.35 9.48 -14.44
C ARG A 11 -9.90 9.08 -14.32
N VAL A 12 -9.25 9.59 -13.30
CA VAL A 12 -7.83 9.33 -13.03
C VAL A 12 -7.69 8.83 -11.60
N LEU A 13 -7.00 7.72 -11.45
CA LEU A 13 -6.57 7.19 -10.16
C LEU A 13 -5.08 7.41 -10.01
N VAL A 14 -4.69 8.03 -8.89
CA VAL A 14 -3.28 8.16 -8.51
C VAL A 14 -3.04 7.24 -7.31
N VAL A 15 -2.07 6.37 -7.43
CA VAL A 15 -1.69 5.45 -6.35
C VAL A 15 -0.42 5.98 -5.70
N GLY A 16 -0.45 6.10 -4.40
CA GLY A 16 0.68 6.55 -3.60
C GLY A 16 1.77 5.49 -3.45
N PRO A 17 2.86 5.85 -2.75
CA PRO A 17 3.96 4.92 -2.52
C PRO A 17 3.55 3.76 -1.62
N LEU A 18 4.29 2.67 -1.74
CA LEU A 18 4.22 1.52 -0.83
C LEU A 18 5.14 1.72 0.37
N PRO A 19 4.84 1.11 1.52
CA PRO A 19 5.81 0.99 2.60
C PRO A 19 7.09 0.33 2.11
N GLN A 20 8.22 0.85 2.55
CA GLN A 20 9.53 0.30 2.25
C GLN A 20 10.26 -0.09 3.53
N TRP A 21 11.05 -1.13 3.45
CA TRP A 21 11.75 -1.76 4.57
C TRP A 21 13.26 -1.69 4.36
N LEU A 22 14.00 -1.31 5.41
CA LEU A 22 15.44 -1.16 5.35
C LEU A 22 16.13 -2.21 6.25
N PRO A 23 17.02 -3.01 5.70
CA PRO A 23 17.46 -3.08 4.29
C PRO A 23 16.46 -3.80 3.38
N SER A 24 15.64 -4.69 3.93
CA SER A 24 14.56 -5.41 3.26
C SER A 24 13.64 -6.05 4.30
N LEU A 25 12.39 -6.37 3.96
CA LEU A 25 11.49 -7.01 4.90
C LEU A 25 12.00 -8.38 5.38
N PRO A 26 12.51 -9.29 4.52
CA PRO A 26 13.08 -10.55 5.00
C PRO A 26 14.21 -10.36 6.02
N MET A 27 15.06 -9.35 5.82
CA MET A 27 16.15 -9.05 6.77
C MET A 27 15.64 -8.47 8.08
N VAL A 28 14.63 -7.61 8.03
CA VAL A 28 13.97 -7.08 9.24
C VAL A 28 13.38 -8.22 10.06
N ILE A 29 12.68 -9.15 9.40
CA ILE A 29 12.09 -10.33 10.03
C ILE A 29 13.17 -11.23 10.63
N ALA A 30 14.26 -11.48 9.91
CA ALA A 30 15.36 -12.33 10.38
C ALA A 30 16.08 -11.78 11.62
N ARG A 31 16.09 -10.46 11.80
CA ARG A 31 16.68 -9.80 12.95
C ARG A 31 15.79 -9.79 14.19
N GLN A 32 14.53 -10.13 14.05
CA GLN A 32 13.60 -10.18 15.17
C GLN A 32 13.79 -11.45 16.00
N LYS A 33 13.60 -11.33 17.31
CA LYS A 33 13.49 -12.50 18.18
C LYS A 33 12.18 -13.21 17.89
N PHE A 34 12.25 -14.53 17.71
CA PHE A 34 11.15 -15.39 17.28
C PHE A 34 10.01 -15.54 18.29
N ASP A 35 10.08 -14.91 19.45
CA ASP A 35 9.20 -15.19 20.59
C ASP A 35 7.74 -14.74 20.39
N SER A 36 7.47 -13.87 19.40
CA SER A 36 6.09 -13.46 19.08
C SER A 36 6.03 -12.87 17.67
N PRO A 37 5.66 -13.64 16.65
CA PRO A 37 5.53 -13.13 15.30
C PRO A 37 4.35 -12.16 15.21
N LYS A 38 4.62 -10.87 15.28
CA LYS A 38 3.61 -9.83 15.08
C LYS A 38 3.31 -9.68 13.59
N PRO A 39 2.03 -9.56 13.18
CA PRO A 39 1.69 -9.32 11.79
C PRO A 39 2.13 -7.93 11.31
N MET A 40 2.12 -6.94 12.19
CA MET A 40 2.51 -5.55 11.88
C MET A 40 3.80 -5.16 12.59
N LEU A 41 4.66 -4.43 11.90
CA LEU A 41 5.95 -3.98 12.41
C LEU A 41 6.19 -2.50 12.13
N ARG A 42 6.88 -1.86 13.07
CA ARG A 42 7.41 -0.49 12.92
C ARG A 42 8.90 -0.51 12.57
N GLU A 43 9.65 -1.46 13.10
CA GLU A 43 11.09 -1.59 12.89
C GLU A 43 11.40 -1.81 11.41
N GLY A 44 12.40 -1.12 10.93
CA GLY A 44 12.86 -1.23 9.55
C GLY A 44 12.06 -0.44 8.53
N LEU A 45 10.94 0.21 8.90
CA LEU A 45 10.21 1.07 7.99
C LEU A 45 11.02 2.31 7.61
N ALA A 46 11.13 2.56 6.30
CA ALA A 46 11.70 3.79 5.78
C ALA A 46 10.74 4.97 5.99
N ALA A 47 11.27 6.10 6.45
CA ALA A 47 10.46 7.28 6.76
C ALA A 47 9.99 8.03 5.50
N GLU A 48 10.79 8.05 4.44
CA GLU A 48 10.54 8.85 3.24
C GLU A 48 9.25 8.49 2.49
N PRO A 49 8.92 7.21 2.24
CA PRO A 49 7.67 6.88 1.56
C PRO A 49 6.44 7.30 2.35
N LEU A 50 6.46 7.17 3.67
CA LEU A 50 5.36 7.63 4.52
C LEU A 50 5.21 9.15 4.47
N ALA A 51 6.31 9.90 4.54
CA ALA A 51 6.29 11.35 4.44
C ALA A 51 5.73 11.82 3.09
N SER A 52 6.13 11.15 2.01
CA SER A 52 5.60 11.43 0.66
C SER A 52 4.10 11.13 0.56
N ASP A 53 3.66 10.00 1.09
CA ASP A 53 2.24 9.65 1.11
C ASP A 53 1.41 10.66 1.91
N MET A 54 1.90 11.10 3.06
CA MET A 54 1.22 12.11 3.88
C MET A 54 1.04 13.44 3.13
N GLN A 55 2.06 13.91 2.41
CA GLN A 55 1.96 15.10 1.58
C GLN A 55 0.95 14.92 0.45
N LEU A 56 0.97 13.77 -0.22
CA LEU A 56 0.06 13.46 -1.31
C LEU A 56 -1.39 13.36 -0.83
N ARG A 57 -1.64 12.79 0.34
CA ARG A 57 -2.99 12.73 0.92
C ARG A 57 -3.60 14.10 1.21
N HIS A 58 -2.78 15.08 1.57
CA HIS A 58 -3.25 16.44 1.89
C HIS A 58 -3.53 17.30 0.64
N ARG A 59 -3.13 16.83 -0.53
CA ARG A 59 -3.43 17.55 -1.78
C ARG A 59 -4.92 17.43 -2.12
N ASN A 60 -5.50 18.51 -2.62
CA ASN A 60 -6.91 18.52 -3.06
C ASN A 60 -7.07 17.90 -4.47
N TRP A 61 -6.96 16.57 -4.53
CA TRP A 61 -7.10 15.81 -5.77
C TRP A 61 -8.48 15.92 -6.40
N ALA A 62 -9.52 16.07 -5.57
CA ALA A 62 -10.90 16.17 -6.03
C ALA A 62 -11.13 17.41 -6.92
N ALA A 63 -10.40 18.49 -6.69
CA ALA A 63 -10.46 19.69 -7.52
C ALA A 63 -10.03 19.43 -8.97
N ASP A 64 -9.13 18.45 -9.17
CA ASP A 64 -8.64 18.02 -10.47
C ASP A 64 -9.40 16.81 -11.04
N GLY A 65 -10.48 16.37 -10.39
CA GLY A 65 -11.24 15.17 -10.79
C GLY A 65 -10.47 13.86 -10.61
N ILE A 66 -9.51 13.85 -9.69
CA ILE A 66 -8.61 12.72 -9.43
C ILE A 66 -8.97 12.06 -8.11
N THR A 67 -8.88 10.74 -8.07
CA THR A 67 -8.96 9.96 -6.84
C THR A 67 -7.57 9.49 -6.45
N TYR A 68 -7.14 9.83 -5.24
CA TYR A 68 -5.89 9.34 -4.67
C TYR A 68 -6.13 8.10 -3.81
N LEU A 69 -5.32 7.07 -4.04
CA LEU A 69 -5.32 5.84 -3.24
C LEU A 69 -4.01 5.73 -2.49
N SER A 70 -4.09 5.58 -1.17
CA SER A 70 -2.93 5.42 -0.31
C SER A 70 -2.76 3.95 0.09
N PRO A 71 -1.72 3.27 -0.39
CA PRO A 71 -1.36 1.94 0.12
C PRO A 71 -1.02 1.95 1.61
N PHE A 72 -0.48 3.06 2.14
CA PHE A 72 -0.22 3.20 3.57
C PHE A 72 -1.49 3.12 4.41
N GLU A 73 -2.59 3.72 3.97
CA GLU A 73 -3.87 3.62 4.70
C GLU A 73 -4.38 2.18 4.76
N ALA A 74 -4.14 1.39 3.71
CA ALA A 74 -4.57 0.00 3.66
C ALA A 74 -3.63 -0.93 4.45
N LEU A 75 -2.33 -0.68 4.40
CA LEU A 75 -1.29 -1.58 4.94
C LEU A 75 -0.83 -1.21 6.35
N CYS A 76 -1.04 0.01 6.81
CA CYS A 76 -0.42 0.52 8.02
C CYS A 76 -1.45 1.07 9.01
N GLN A 77 -1.10 1.01 10.29
CA GLN A 77 -1.81 1.66 11.39
C GLN A 77 -0.83 2.54 12.17
N PRO A 78 -1.24 3.74 12.63
CA PRO A 78 -0.34 4.71 13.26
C PRO A 78 0.46 4.14 14.43
N ASP A 79 -0.16 3.28 15.24
CA ASP A 79 0.45 2.77 16.47
C ASP A 79 1.18 1.43 16.28
N GLN A 80 0.92 0.71 15.19
CA GLN A 80 1.41 -0.66 15.01
C GLN A 80 2.44 -0.80 13.89
N GLY A 81 2.58 0.21 13.04
CA GLY A 81 3.40 0.14 11.84
C GLY A 81 2.66 -0.43 10.64
N CYS A 82 3.34 -1.19 9.82
CA CYS A 82 2.78 -1.72 8.58
C CYS A 82 2.75 -3.24 8.57
N LEU A 83 1.80 -3.78 7.80
CA LEU A 83 1.62 -5.22 7.65
C LEU A 83 2.89 -5.84 7.04
N ALA A 84 3.53 -6.70 7.80
CA ALA A 84 4.76 -7.38 7.44
C ALA A 84 4.51 -8.87 7.13
N ARG A 85 3.59 -9.49 7.87
CA ARG A 85 3.18 -10.87 7.67
C ARG A 85 1.74 -10.93 7.23
N MET A 86 1.48 -11.70 6.18
CA MET A 86 0.13 -11.89 5.67
C MET A 86 -0.71 -12.72 6.65
N PRO A 87 -2.01 -12.41 6.79
CA PRO A 87 -2.94 -13.19 7.61
C PRO A 87 -3.36 -14.49 6.90
N LEU A 88 -2.39 -15.24 6.39
CA LEU A 88 -2.59 -16.51 5.69
C LEU A 88 -1.92 -17.63 6.47
N PRO A 89 -2.32 -18.91 6.27
CA PRO A 89 -1.68 -20.01 6.95
C PRO A 89 -0.17 -20.05 6.67
N GLY A 90 0.62 -19.84 7.70
CA GLY A 90 2.07 -19.90 7.65
C GLY A 90 2.74 -18.61 8.12
N PRO A 91 3.65 -18.70 9.11
CA PRO A 91 4.31 -17.53 9.68
C PRO A 91 5.33 -16.86 8.74
N TYR A 92 5.56 -17.45 7.57
CA TYR A 92 6.60 -17.03 6.62
C TYR A 92 6.06 -16.30 5.39
N ASN A 93 4.74 -16.11 5.29
CA ASN A 93 4.16 -15.29 4.22
C ASN A 93 4.38 -13.81 4.52
N LEU A 94 5.41 -13.24 3.92
CA LEU A 94 5.72 -11.82 4.07
C LEU A 94 4.95 -10.99 3.04
N THR A 95 4.64 -9.76 3.42
CA THR A 95 3.97 -8.80 2.55
C THR A 95 4.86 -8.36 1.39
N ALA A 96 6.17 -8.28 1.61
CA ALA A 96 7.15 -7.87 0.62
C ALA A 96 8.28 -8.91 0.48
N VAL A 97 8.83 -9.02 -0.73
CA VAL A 97 9.93 -9.96 -1.04
C VAL A 97 11.31 -9.34 -0.85
N ASP A 98 11.36 -8.00 -0.84
CA ASP A 98 12.58 -7.23 -0.64
C ASP A 98 12.29 -5.94 0.13
N TYR A 99 12.95 -4.83 -0.23
CA TYR A 99 12.73 -3.55 0.43
C TYR A 99 11.38 -2.91 0.13
N GLY A 100 10.74 -3.18 -1.01
CA GLY A 100 9.51 -2.48 -1.42
C GLY A 100 8.62 -3.20 -2.44
N HIS A 101 9.08 -4.31 -3.03
CA HIS A 101 8.23 -5.10 -3.93
C HIS A 101 7.35 -6.05 -3.13
N LEU A 102 6.05 -5.96 -3.37
CA LEU A 102 5.08 -6.85 -2.71
C LEU A 102 5.28 -8.29 -3.16
N SER A 103 5.07 -9.22 -2.23
CA SER A 103 4.93 -10.62 -2.56
C SER A 103 3.65 -10.85 -3.39
N PRO A 104 3.50 -12.01 -4.05
CA PRO A 104 2.24 -12.36 -4.74
C PRO A 104 1.02 -12.26 -3.82
N ASP A 105 1.13 -12.75 -2.58
CA ASP A 105 0.05 -12.68 -1.60
C ASP A 105 -0.18 -11.26 -1.10
N GLY A 106 0.87 -10.49 -0.86
CA GLY A 106 0.79 -9.07 -0.53
C GLY A 106 0.11 -8.25 -1.62
N SER A 107 0.46 -8.50 -2.86
CA SER A 107 -0.16 -7.87 -4.04
C SER A 107 -1.64 -8.21 -4.15
N ARG A 108 -1.98 -9.48 -3.99
CA ARG A 108 -3.38 -9.94 -4.03
C ARG A 108 -4.20 -9.31 -2.90
N TRP A 109 -3.66 -9.29 -1.70
CA TRP A 109 -4.32 -8.68 -0.55
C TRP A 109 -4.59 -7.20 -0.78
N LEU A 110 -3.60 -6.45 -1.24
CA LEU A 110 -3.74 -5.01 -1.53
C LEU A 110 -4.77 -4.76 -2.65
N ALA A 111 -4.73 -5.58 -3.69
CA ALA A 111 -5.70 -5.50 -4.79
C ALA A 111 -7.13 -5.72 -4.29
N GLN A 112 -7.36 -6.70 -3.44
CA GLN A 112 -8.69 -7.01 -2.89
C GLN A 112 -9.15 -5.96 -1.86
N THR A 113 -8.25 -5.44 -1.06
CA THR A 113 -8.58 -4.55 0.07
C THR A 113 -8.69 -3.09 -0.35
N LEU A 114 -7.83 -2.63 -1.25
CA LEU A 114 -7.77 -1.22 -1.66
C LEU A 114 -8.30 -0.99 -3.06
N PHE A 115 -7.73 -1.65 -4.06
CA PHE A 115 -8.02 -1.31 -5.46
C PHE A 115 -9.41 -1.74 -5.89
N ARG A 116 -9.78 -2.98 -5.67
CA ARG A 116 -11.05 -3.54 -6.12
C ARG A 116 -12.27 -2.78 -5.59
N PRO A 117 -12.39 -2.47 -4.28
CA PRO A 117 -13.51 -1.68 -3.78
C PRO A 117 -13.59 -0.29 -4.40
N LYS A 118 -12.45 0.37 -4.57
CA LYS A 118 -12.41 1.73 -5.14
C LYS A 118 -12.71 1.75 -6.63
N ILE A 119 -12.16 0.81 -7.38
CA ILE A 119 -12.44 0.68 -8.82
C ILE A 119 -13.92 0.37 -9.02
N ASN A 120 -14.50 -0.54 -8.25
CA ASN A 120 -15.92 -0.86 -8.34
C ASN A 120 -16.82 0.32 -8.01
N ALA A 121 -16.43 1.15 -7.03
CA ALA A 121 -17.18 2.36 -6.67
C ALA A 121 -17.13 3.42 -7.77
N LEU A 122 -15.98 3.57 -8.45
CA LEU A 122 -15.77 4.57 -9.50
C LEU A 122 -16.33 4.12 -10.87
N PHE A 123 -16.39 2.83 -11.10
CA PHE A 123 -16.83 2.22 -12.36
C PHE A 123 -17.89 1.13 -12.10
N PRO A 124 -19.09 1.51 -11.64
CA PRO A 124 -20.11 0.53 -11.24
C PRO A 124 -20.66 -0.30 -12.43
N SER A 125 -20.45 0.17 -13.66
CA SER A 125 -20.89 -0.50 -14.89
C SER A 125 -19.88 -1.51 -15.46
N LEU A 126 -18.69 -1.65 -14.86
CA LEU A 126 -17.73 -2.67 -15.30
C LEU A 126 -18.22 -4.07 -14.90
N PRO A 127 -18.06 -5.09 -15.78
CA PRO A 127 -18.36 -6.47 -15.42
C PRO A 127 -17.54 -6.89 -14.20
N ARG A 128 -18.20 -7.54 -13.26
CA ARG A 128 -17.57 -8.03 -12.01
C ARG A 128 -16.90 -9.38 -12.24
#